data_ce25a18277e26282ff829a68f6c657be
#
_entry.id   ce25a18277e26282ff829a68f6c657be
#
_cell.length_a   1.000
_cell.length_b   1.000
_cell.length_c   1.000
_cell.angle_alpha   90.00
_cell.angle_beta   90.00
_cell.angle_gamma   90.00
#
_symmetry.space_group_name_H-M   'P 1'
#
loop_
_entity.id
_entity.type
_entity.pdbx_description
1 polymer ?
#
loop_
_entity_poly.entity_id
_entity_poly.type
_entity_poly.pdbx_seq_one_letter_code
_entity_poly.pdbx_strand_id
1 'polypeptide(L)'
;MDVDSTLIQQEVIDLLADYAGVMPEVKEITEQAMAGKLDFNQSLTKRVGLLEGLSDEIFQWLKPQIELTPGVQELIAAVHRLDGKIGAVSGGFSQVLEPLAHEIGLDYWMANSLEVIDGKLTGSVVGPIIDAEAKAIALKSWAIDSGIALEQTIAIGDGANDIQMLQCAGYAVAFRPKPVLIQYADLVIEENSLLSLIEKLNSRTS
;
A
#
# COMPACT_ATOMS: atom_id res chain seq x y z
N MET A 1 3.90 3.21 -5.37
CA MET A 1 3.63 3.71 -4.00
C MET A 1 2.99 2.64 -3.15
N ASP A 2 3.05 2.78 -1.83
CA ASP A 2 2.24 2.01 -0.90
C ASP A 2 0.76 2.38 -1.00
N VAL A 3 -0.13 1.56 -0.40
CA VAL A 3 -1.59 1.75 -0.50
C VAL A 3 -2.19 2.26 0.80
N ASP A 4 -2.21 1.43 1.84
CA ASP A 4 -2.82 1.77 3.12
C ASP A 4 -2.09 2.97 3.76
N SER A 5 -2.83 3.96 4.25
CA SER A 5 -2.28 5.21 4.80
C SER A 5 -1.42 6.05 3.83
N THR A 6 -1.33 5.67 2.53
CA THR A 6 -0.56 6.37 1.48
C THR A 6 -1.41 6.69 0.26
N LEU A 7 -1.81 5.70 -0.55
CA LEU A 7 -2.74 5.89 -1.69
C LEU A 7 -4.15 6.17 -1.19
N ILE A 8 -4.57 5.45 -0.15
CA ILE A 8 -5.83 5.62 0.57
C ILE A 8 -5.57 6.06 2.01
N GLN A 9 -6.58 6.65 2.65
CA GLN A 9 -6.44 7.17 4.01
C GLN A 9 -6.59 6.08 5.09
N GLN A 10 -7.18 4.94 4.76
CA GLN A 10 -7.52 3.86 5.69
C GLN A 10 -6.48 2.75 5.69
N GLU A 11 -6.52 1.95 6.76
CA GLU A 11 -5.94 0.61 6.83
C GLU A 11 -7.06 -0.41 6.54
N VAL A 12 -6.98 -1.11 5.42
CA VAL A 12 -8.08 -2.01 4.98
C VAL A 12 -8.33 -3.13 5.99
N ILE A 13 -7.27 -3.67 6.60
CA ILE A 13 -7.41 -4.73 7.61
C ILE A 13 -8.19 -4.25 8.84
N ASP A 14 -8.07 -2.97 9.21
CA ASP A 14 -8.79 -2.41 10.35
C ASP A 14 -10.28 -2.27 10.03
N LEU A 15 -10.64 -1.85 8.82
CA LEU A 15 -12.05 -1.80 8.39
C LEU A 15 -12.69 -3.19 8.37
N LEU A 16 -11.96 -4.20 7.90
CA LEU A 16 -12.41 -5.60 7.92
C LEU A 16 -12.59 -6.10 9.35
N ALA A 17 -11.64 -5.79 10.23
CA ALA A 17 -11.68 -6.18 11.65
C ALA A 17 -12.84 -5.53 12.40
N ASP A 18 -13.12 -4.26 12.12
CA ASP A 18 -14.25 -3.53 12.71
C ASP A 18 -15.58 -4.18 12.32
N TYR A 19 -15.75 -4.46 11.03
CA TYR A 19 -16.94 -5.14 10.53
C TYR A 19 -17.11 -6.54 11.13
N ALA A 20 -16.01 -7.29 11.26
CA ALA A 20 -16.00 -8.63 11.85
C ALA A 20 -16.19 -8.64 13.37
N GLY A 21 -16.08 -7.47 14.03
CA GLY A 21 -16.11 -7.36 15.49
C GLY A 21 -14.86 -7.93 16.20
N VAL A 22 -13.72 -8.01 15.48
CA VAL A 22 -12.43 -8.58 15.97
C VAL A 22 -11.33 -7.54 16.04
N MET A 23 -11.68 -6.25 16.05
CA MET A 23 -10.72 -5.15 16.12
C MET A 23 -9.76 -5.24 17.32
N PRO A 24 -10.20 -5.62 18.55
CA PRO A 24 -9.28 -5.74 19.69
C PRO A 24 -8.18 -6.76 19.44
N GLU A 25 -8.51 -7.91 18.87
CA GLU A 25 -7.58 -9.00 18.58
C GLU A 25 -6.60 -8.61 17.46
N VAL A 26 -7.08 -7.93 16.41
CA VAL A 26 -6.24 -7.42 15.32
C VAL A 26 -5.25 -6.40 15.85
N LYS A 27 -5.66 -5.48 16.74
CA LYS A 27 -4.77 -4.51 17.38
C LYS A 27 -3.69 -5.18 18.22
N GLU A 28 -4.05 -6.17 19.02
CA GLU A 28 -3.08 -6.92 19.83
C GLU A 28 -2.01 -7.59 18.94
N ILE A 29 -2.41 -8.24 17.83
CA ILE A 29 -1.47 -8.86 16.89
C ILE A 29 -0.57 -7.80 16.24
N THR A 30 -1.12 -6.64 15.88
CA THR A 30 -0.36 -5.53 15.31
C THR A 30 0.67 -4.99 16.30
N GLU A 31 0.30 -4.82 17.58
CA GLU A 31 1.22 -4.39 18.64
C GLU A 31 2.35 -5.41 18.85
N GLN A 32 2.05 -6.71 18.79
CA GLN A 32 3.07 -7.77 18.86
C GLN A 32 4.06 -7.71 17.70
N ALA A 33 3.58 -7.43 16.48
CA ALA A 33 4.43 -7.25 15.31
C ALA A 33 5.30 -5.98 15.44
N MET A 34 4.74 -4.86 15.88
CA MET A 34 5.47 -3.62 16.13
C MET A 34 6.54 -3.78 17.23
N ALA A 35 6.30 -4.64 18.21
CA ALA A 35 7.26 -4.99 19.25
C ALA A 35 8.32 -6.02 18.77
N GLY A 36 8.30 -6.44 17.50
CA GLY A 36 9.24 -7.43 16.94
C GLY A 36 9.02 -8.87 17.41
N LYS A 37 7.87 -9.17 18.03
CA LYS A 37 7.52 -10.54 18.47
C LYS A 37 6.96 -11.40 17.35
N LEU A 38 6.46 -10.77 16.30
CA LEU A 38 5.97 -11.41 15.07
C LEU A 38 6.62 -10.74 13.87
N ASP A 39 6.99 -11.53 12.87
CA ASP A 39 7.31 -11.00 11.57
C ASP A 39 6.04 -10.60 10.79
N PHE A 40 6.22 -9.97 9.61
CA PHE A 40 5.10 -9.51 8.79
C PHE A 40 4.17 -10.66 8.39
N ASN A 41 4.73 -11.79 7.93
CA ASN A 41 3.97 -12.93 7.44
C ASN A 41 3.15 -13.57 8.56
N GLN A 42 3.75 -13.73 9.74
CA GLN A 42 3.06 -14.24 10.93
C GLN A 42 1.92 -13.32 11.36
N SER A 43 2.17 -12.01 11.36
CA SER A 43 1.17 -11.01 11.73
C SER A 43 0.02 -10.98 10.72
N LEU A 44 0.32 -10.98 9.42
CA LEU A 44 -0.70 -11.01 8.35
C LEU A 44 -1.57 -12.27 8.47
N THR A 45 -0.94 -13.45 8.55
CA THR A 45 -1.65 -14.73 8.64
C THR A 45 -2.59 -14.78 9.85
N LYS A 46 -2.14 -14.30 11.01
CA LYS A 46 -2.98 -14.29 12.22
C LYS A 46 -4.16 -13.34 12.08
N ARG A 47 -3.94 -12.12 11.54
CA ARG A 47 -5.01 -11.13 11.36
C ARG A 47 -6.03 -11.58 10.33
N VAL A 48 -5.57 -12.15 9.22
CA VAL A 48 -6.45 -12.72 8.18
C VAL A 48 -7.24 -13.91 8.71
N GLY A 49 -6.62 -14.76 9.55
CA GLY A 49 -7.31 -15.88 10.21
C GLY A 49 -8.54 -15.46 11.03
N LEU A 50 -8.51 -14.26 11.62
CA LEU A 50 -9.67 -13.72 12.36
C LEU A 50 -10.86 -13.33 11.46
N LEU A 51 -10.65 -13.26 10.14
CA LEU A 51 -11.69 -12.92 9.16
C LEU A 51 -12.38 -14.17 8.57
N GLU A 52 -12.03 -15.37 9.04
CA GLU A 52 -12.63 -16.63 8.56
C GLU A 52 -14.16 -16.61 8.69
N GLY A 53 -14.84 -17.01 7.62
CA GLY A 53 -16.29 -17.12 7.57
C GLY A 53 -17.03 -15.83 7.19
N LEU A 54 -16.34 -14.67 7.08
CA LEU A 54 -16.95 -13.47 6.54
C LEU A 54 -17.41 -13.68 5.10
N SER A 55 -18.57 -13.13 4.74
CA SER A 55 -19.03 -13.10 3.36
C SER A 55 -18.12 -12.17 2.53
N ASP A 56 -17.82 -12.55 1.29
CA ASP A 56 -17.10 -11.72 0.33
C ASP A 56 -17.88 -10.46 -0.11
N GLU A 57 -19.18 -10.39 0.19
CA GLU A 57 -19.98 -9.18 0.04
C GLU A 57 -19.42 -8.00 0.86
N ILE A 58 -18.56 -8.27 1.86
CA ILE A 58 -17.86 -7.26 2.64
C ILE A 58 -17.10 -6.27 1.75
N PHE A 59 -16.53 -6.71 0.62
CA PHE A 59 -15.80 -5.81 -0.28
C PHE A 59 -16.69 -4.78 -0.95
N GLN A 60 -17.98 -5.07 -1.17
CA GLN A 60 -18.96 -4.09 -1.65
C GLN A 60 -19.29 -3.06 -0.56
N TRP A 61 -19.35 -3.50 0.70
CA TRP A 61 -19.55 -2.61 1.85
C TRP A 61 -18.32 -1.72 2.11
N LEU A 62 -17.11 -2.23 1.89
CA LEU A 62 -15.86 -1.48 2.05
C LEU A 62 -15.69 -0.36 1.01
N LYS A 63 -16.10 -0.61 -0.24
CA LYS A 63 -15.86 0.32 -1.36
C LYS A 63 -16.21 1.78 -1.04
N PRO A 64 -17.39 2.13 -0.51
CA PRO A 64 -17.73 3.51 -0.19
C PRO A 64 -17.00 4.10 1.02
N GLN A 65 -16.24 3.29 1.76
CA GLN A 65 -15.47 3.74 2.92
C GLN A 65 -14.00 4.00 2.59
N ILE A 66 -13.56 3.60 1.39
CA ILE A 66 -12.21 3.85 0.92
C ILE A 66 -12.14 5.28 0.36
N GLU A 67 -11.32 6.09 0.99
CA GLU A 67 -11.06 7.47 0.57
C GLU A 67 -9.64 7.60 0.04
N LEU A 68 -9.50 8.11 -1.17
CA LEU A 68 -8.19 8.45 -1.72
C LEU A 68 -7.53 9.55 -0.88
N THR A 69 -6.22 9.45 -0.71
CA THR A 69 -5.43 10.54 -0.16
C THR A 69 -5.54 11.76 -1.10
N PRO A 70 -5.79 12.97 -0.56
CA PRO A 70 -5.86 14.18 -1.37
C PRO A 70 -4.63 14.34 -2.27
N GLY A 71 -4.85 14.64 -3.54
CA GLY A 71 -3.79 14.81 -4.53
C GLY A 71 -3.38 13.55 -5.28
N VAL A 72 -3.95 12.37 -4.98
CA VAL A 72 -3.67 11.12 -5.71
C VAL A 72 -4.02 11.24 -7.19
N GLN A 73 -5.22 11.72 -7.54
CA GLN A 73 -5.65 11.83 -8.91
C GLN A 73 -4.79 12.85 -9.69
N GLU A 74 -4.43 13.96 -9.05
CA GLU A 74 -3.54 14.96 -9.62
C GLU A 74 -2.12 14.41 -9.84
N LEU A 75 -1.63 13.58 -8.90
CA LEU A 75 -0.34 12.90 -9.04
C LEU A 75 -0.35 11.93 -10.23
N ILE A 76 -1.36 11.08 -10.34
CA ILE A 76 -1.53 10.16 -11.46
C ILE A 76 -1.55 10.95 -12.78
N ALA A 77 -2.38 12.00 -12.86
CA ALA A 77 -2.46 12.84 -14.04
C ALA A 77 -1.13 13.56 -14.38
N ALA A 78 -0.37 13.97 -13.35
CA ALA A 78 0.94 14.59 -13.54
C ALA A 78 1.97 13.60 -14.10
N VAL A 79 2.00 12.37 -13.58
CA VAL A 79 2.88 11.29 -14.05
C VAL A 79 2.56 10.94 -15.50
N HIS A 80 1.28 10.72 -15.83
CA HIS A 80 0.86 10.36 -17.18
C HIS A 80 1.13 11.48 -18.20
N ARG A 81 1.03 12.76 -17.83
CA ARG A 81 1.40 13.89 -18.73
C ARG A 81 2.88 13.91 -19.10
N LEU A 82 3.72 13.25 -18.31
CA LEU A 82 5.16 13.11 -18.56
C LEU A 82 5.51 11.75 -19.19
N ASP A 83 4.53 11.04 -19.76
CA ASP A 83 4.66 9.67 -20.27
C ASP A 83 5.23 8.68 -19.23
N GLY A 84 5.11 9.01 -17.94
CA GLY A 84 5.51 8.16 -16.83
C GLY A 84 4.48 7.08 -16.52
N LYS A 85 4.87 6.15 -15.64
CA LYS A 85 4.05 5.06 -15.14
C LYS A 85 3.87 5.16 -13.64
N ILE A 86 2.71 4.75 -13.14
CA ILE A 86 2.41 4.77 -11.72
C ILE A 86 1.84 3.43 -11.28
N GLY A 87 2.38 2.91 -10.18
CA GLY A 87 1.94 1.65 -9.60
C GLY A 87 1.74 1.72 -8.10
N ALA A 88 0.89 0.82 -7.60
CA ALA A 88 0.64 0.65 -6.17
C ALA A 88 0.93 -0.78 -5.73
N VAL A 89 1.66 -0.94 -4.62
CA VAL A 89 2.00 -2.25 -4.05
C VAL A 89 1.70 -2.27 -2.55
N SER A 90 0.91 -3.25 -2.11
CA SER A 90 0.38 -3.30 -0.75
C SER A 90 0.60 -4.63 -0.05
N GLY A 91 0.89 -4.55 1.24
CA GLY A 91 0.69 -5.66 2.17
C GLY A 91 -0.79 -5.93 2.53
N GLY A 92 -1.72 -5.09 2.05
CA GLY A 92 -3.17 -5.28 2.14
C GLY A 92 -3.72 -6.21 1.05
N PHE A 93 -4.94 -5.94 0.52
CA PHE A 93 -5.71 -6.95 -0.22
C PHE A 93 -6.09 -6.52 -1.64
N SER A 94 -5.89 -7.44 -2.60
CA SER A 94 -6.19 -7.27 -4.02
C SER A 94 -7.68 -7.03 -4.28
N GLN A 95 -8.57 -7.62 -3.47
CA GLN A 95 -10.01 -7.42 -3.58
C GLN A 95 -10.46 -5.97 -3.45
N VAL A 96 -9.63 -5.15 -2.78
CA VAL A 96 -9.85 -3.70 -2.66
C VAL A 96 -8.99 -2.93 -3.67
N LEU A 97 -7.71 -3.29 -3.78
CA LEU A 97 -6.76 -2.55 -4.62
C LEU A 97 -7.07 -2.67 -6.12
N GLU A 98 -7.42 -3.85 -6.62
CA GLU A 98 -7.61 -4.07 -8.06
C GLU A 98 -8.78 -3.25 -8.64
N PRO A 99 -9.99 -3.25 -8.05
CA PRO A 99 -11.07 -2.38 -8.53
C PRO A 99 -10.71 -0.90 -8.45
N LEU A 100 -10.01 -0.49 -7.38
CA LEU A 100 -9.57 0.89 -7.19
C LEU A 100 -8.53 1.30 -8.24
N ALA A 101 -7.55 0.44 -8.51
CA ALA A 101 -6.49 0.66 -9.49
C ALA A 101 -7.08 0.91 -10.90
N HIS A 102 -8.06 0.12 -11.30
CA HIS A 102 -8.79 0.32 -12.55
C HIS A 102 -9.56 1.64 -12.57
N GLU A 103 -10.25 1.98 -11.47
CA GLU A 103 -11.06 3.20 -11.36
C GLU A 103 -10.21 4.47 -11.48
N ILE A 104 -9.03 4.49 -10.84
CA ILE A 104 -8.16 5.69 -10.83
C ILE A 104 -7.08 5.68 -11.91
N GLY A 105 -6.95 4.60 -12.68
CA GLY A 105 -6.04 4.51 -13.82
C GLY A 105 -4.58 4.26 -13.44
N LEU A 106 -4.30 3.38 -12.44
CA LEU A 106 -2.95 2.90 -12.20
C LEU A 106 -2.47 2.01 -13.35
N ASP A 107 -1.18 2.08 -13.69
CA ASP A 107 -0.55 1.22 -14.71
C ASP A 107 -0.20 -0.15 -14.13
N TYR A 108 0.14 -0.21 -12.84
CA TYR A 108 0.55 -1.44 -12.14
C TYR A 108 -0.06 -1.52 -10.76
N TRP A 109 -0.39 -2.74 -10.30
CA TRP A 109 -0.78 -2.98 -8.92
C TRP A 109 -0.43 -4.40 -8.46
N MET A 110 -0.17 -4.54 -7.17
CA MET A 110 0.11 -5.82 -6.53
C MET A 110 -0.28 -5.77 -5.05
N ALA A 111 -1.00 -6.79 -4.58
CA ALA A 111 -1.37 -6.96 -3.18
C ALA A 111 -1.59 -8.43 -2.84
N ASN A 112 -1.72 -8.77 -1.55
CA ASN A 112 -2.12 -10.11 -1.14
C ASN A 112 -3.54 -10.40 -1.60
N SER A 113 -3.83 -11.66 -1.91
CA SER A 113 -5.18 -12.11 -2.25
C SER A 113 -5.78 -12.91 -1.11
N LEU A 114 -6.93 -12.49 -0.60
CA LEU A 114 -7.69 -13.29 0.37
C LEU A 114 -8.33 -14.49 -0.33
N GLU A 115 -8.23 -15.65 0.29
CA GLU A 115 -8.88 -16.85 -0.24
C GLU A 115 -10.38 -16.80 0.04
N VAL A 116 -11.16 -17.02 -1.02
CA VAL A 116 -12.64 -17.08 -0.95
C VAL A 116 -13.11 -18.43 -1.46
N ILE A 117 -13.88 -19.15 -0.66
CA ILE A 117 -14.54 -20.40 -1.06
C ILE A 117 -16.03 -20.28 -0.72
N ASP A 118 -16.90 -20.61 -1.68
CA ASP A 118 -18.35 -20.54 -1.55
C ASP A 118 -18.87 -19.19 -1.01
N GLY A 119 -18.26 -18.07 -1.49
CA GLY A 119 -18.65 -16.72 -1.10
C GLY A 119 -18.21 -16.31 0.31
N LYS A 120 -17.26 -17.03 0.92
CA LYS A 120 -16.73 -16.74 2.26
C LYS A 120 -15.22 -16.71 2.29
N LEU A 121 -14.69 -15.82 3.09
CA LEU A 121 -13.26 -15.79 3.41
C LEU A 121 -12.89 -17.06 4.19
N THR A 122 -11.80 -17.71 3.81
CA THR A 122 -11.29 -18.92 4.51
C THR A 122 -10.38 -18.58 5.69
N GLY A 123 -10.03 -17.32 5.89
CA GLY A 123 -9.01 -16.91 6.85
C GLY A 123 -7.58 -17.10 6.34
N SER A 124 -7.39 -17.30 5.04
CA SER A 124 -6.08 -17.52 4.40
C SER A 124 -5.83 -16.53 3.27
N VAL A 125 -4.56 -16.37 2.89
CA VAL A 125 -4.14 -15.68 1.67
C VAL A 125 -3.71 -16.68 0.61
N VAL A 126 -3.90 -16.34 -0.67
CA VAL A 126 -3.52 -17.14 -1.82
C VAL A 126 -2.22 -16.60 -2.42
N GLY A 127 -1.32 -17.51 -2.79
CA GLY A 127 -0.06 -17.15 -3.44
C GLY A 127 1.01 -16.62 -2.49
N PRO A 128 2.06 -16.01 -3.03
CA PRO A 128 3.15 -15.44 -2.23
C PRO A 128 2.67 -14.20 -1.48
N ILE A 129 3.15 -14.02 -0.25
CA ILE A 129 2.85 -12.83 0.56
C ILE A 129 3.64 -11.64 0.02
N ILE A 130 2.95 -10.52 -0.12
CA ILE A 130 3.54 -9.25 -0.52
C ILE A 130 4.04 -8.53 0.74
N ASP A 131 5.30 -8.75 1.03
CA ASP A 131 6.04 -8.16 2.14
C ASP A 131 6.97 -7.02 1.67
N ALA A 132 7.89 -6.57 2.52
CA ALA A 132 8.83 -5.50 2.20
C ALA A 132 9.76 -5.85 1.01
N GLU A 133 10.20 -7.11 0.89
CA GLU A 133 11.03 -7.57 -0.21
C GLU A 133 10.21 -7.61 -1.51
N ALA A 134 9.00 -8.12 -1.46
CA ALA A 134 8.10 -8.17 -2.61
C ALA A 134 7.77 -6.76 -3.14
N LYS A 135 7.61 -5.75 -2.26
CA LYS A 135 7.44 -4.35 -2.68
C LYS A 135 8.66 -3.83 -3.46
N ALA A 136 9.86 -4.10 -3.00
CA ALA A 136 11.08 -3.71 -3.70
C ALA A 136 11.25 -4.44 -5.05
N ILE A 137 10.89 -5.73 -5.11
CA ILE A 137 10.90 -6.52 -6.34
C ILE A 137 9.87 -5.95 -7.34
N ALA A 138 8.67 -5.61 -6.88
CA ALA A 138 7.62 -5.02 -7.72
C ALA A 138 8.11 -3.72 -8.39
N LEU A 139 8.70 -2.79 -7.62
CA LEU A 139 9.25 -1.55 -8.18
C LEU A 139 10.29 -1.84 -9.27
N LYS A 140 11.24 -2.77 -9.02
CA LYS A 140 12.28 -3.13 -9.97
C LYS A 140 11.70 -3.76 -11.24
N SER A 141 10.74 -4.67 -11.10
CA SER A 141 10.08 -5.32 -12.23
C SER A 141 9.34 -4.30 -13.11
N TRP A 142 8.55 -3.42 -12.48
CA TRP A 142 7.79 -2.39 -13.21
C TRP A 142 8.69 -1.37 -13.91
N ALA A 143 9.84 -1.02 -13.30
CA ALA A 143 10.84 -0.18 -13.95
C ALA A 143 11.41 -0.85 -15.21
N ILE A 144 11.76 -2.15 -15.13
CA ILE A 144 12.24 -2.94 -16.27
C ILE A 144 11.16 -3.02 -17.36
N ASP A 145 9.93 -3.37 -17.00
CA ASP A 145 8.80 -3.52 -17.93
C ASP A 145 8.47 -2.20 -18.67
N SER A 146 8.73 -1.08 -17.99
CA SER A 146 8.54 0.27 -18.53
C SER A 146 9.78 0.81 -19.28
N GLY A 147 10.90 0.09 -19.26
CA GLY A 147 12.17 0.56 -19.85
C GLY A 147 12.77 1.76 -19.12
N ILE A 148 12.50 1.92 -17.81
CA ILE A 148 12.91 3.05 -16.97
C ILE A 148 14.05 2.58 -16.06
N ALA A 149 15.13 3.39 -15.96
CA ALA A 149 16.21 3.13 -15.00
C ALA A 149 15.72 3.38 -13.56
N LEU A 150 16.23 2.60 -12.58
CA LEU A 150 15.81 2.74 -11.18
C LEU A 150 16.06 4.15 -10.62
N GLU A 151 17.10 4.83 -11.09
CA GLU A 151 17.43 6.21 -10.73
C GLU A 151 16.36 7.22 -11.14
N GLN A 152 15.46 6.83 -12.05
CA GLN A 152 14.33 7.65 -12.53
C GLN A 152 13.01 7.28 -11.85
N THR A 153 13.03 6.38 -10.87
CA THR A 153 11.85 5.98 -10.11
C THR A 153 11.65 6.79 -8.85
N ILE A 154 10.40 6.94 -8.44
CA ILE A 154 10.03 7.53 -7.15
C ILE A 154 9.27 6.47 -6.35
N ALA A 155 9.71 6.16 -5.13
CA ALA A 155 8.97 5.34 -4.19
C ALA A 155 8.33 6.20 -3.12
N ILE A 156 7.08 5.91 -2.75
CA ILE A 156 6.32 6.62 -1.72
C ILE A 156 5.77 5.59 -0.74
N GLY A 157 5.99 5.80 0.56
CA GLY A 157 5.46 4.92 1.61
C GLY A 157 5.40 5.61 2.97
N ASP A 158 4.80 4.95 3.96
CA ASP A 158 4.59 5.47 5.32
C ASP A 158 5.30 4.66 6.41
N GLY A 159 5.63 3.40 6.17
CA GLY A 159 6.01 2.45 7.20
C GLY A 159 7.29 1.63 6.97
N ALA A 160 7.60 0.79 7.96
CA ALA A 160 8.79 -0.07 7.93
C ALA A 160 8.78 -1.07 6.75
N ASN A 161 7.60 -1.50 6.32
CA ASN A 161 7.40 -2.38 5.17
C ASN A 161 7.75 -1.74 3.83
N ASP A 162 8.00 -0.42 3.79
CA ASP A 162 8.40 0.31 2.58
C ASP A 162 9.90 0.57 2.48
N ILE A 163 10.65 0.32 3.56
CA ILE A 163 12.08 0.64 3.62
C ILE A 163 12.84 0.08 2.41
N GLN A 164 12.66 -1.19 2.07
CA GLN A 164 13.39 -1.83 0.97
C GLN A 164 12.99 -1.24 -0.40
N MET A 165 11.72 -0.88 -0.57
CA MET A 165 11.23 -0.22 -1.78
C MET A 165 11.83 1.20 -1.90
N LEU A 166 11.84 1.98 -0.82
CA LEU A 166 12.44 3.31 -0.80
C LEU A 166 13.95 3.25 -1.11
N GLN A 167 14.66 2.30 -0.50
CA GLN A 167 16.12 2.15 -0.69
C GLN A 167 16.54 1.80 -2.12
N CYS A 168 15.68 1.15 -2.91
CA CYS A 168 16.00 0.82 -4.28
C CYS A 168 15.51 1.82 -5.32
N ALA A 169 14.71 2.80 -4.92
CA ALA A 169 14.24 3.87 -5.80
C ALA A 169 15.30 4.95 -6.03
N GLY A 170 15.19 5.65 -7.15
CA GLY A 170 16.02 6.82 -7.44
C GLY A 170 15.68 8.02 -6.57
N TYR A 171 14.43 8.11 -6.07
CA TYR A 171 13.99 9.15 -5.15
C TYR A 171 12.99 8.58 -4.15
N ALA A 172 13.32 8.66 -2.88
CA ALA A 172 12.56 8.10 -1.77
C ALA A 172 11.69 9.17 -1.08
N VAL A 173 10.39 8.94 -0.99
CA VAL A 173 9.44 9.84 -0.34
C VAL A 173 8.78 9.14 0.84
N ALA A 174 8.93 9.69 2.03
CA ALA A 174 8.21 9.27 3.22
C ALA A 174 6.99 10.18 3.41
N PHE A 175 5.80 9.60 3.25
CA PHE A 175 4.51 10.29 3.34
C PHE A 175 3.87 10.00 4.71
N ARG A 176 3.66 11.05 5.52
CA ARG A 176 3.13 10.94 6.89
C ARG A 176 3.78 9.80 7.68
N PRO A 177 5.13 9.72 7.68
CA PRO A 177 5.84 8.50 7.98
C PRO A 177 5.82 8.14 9.46
N LYS A 178 5.81 6.85 9.71
CA LYS A 178 6.27 6.30 11.00
C LYS A 178 7.76 6.65 11.18
N PRO A 179 8.22 6.97 12.41
CA PRO A 179 9.57 7.52 12.65
C PRO A 179 10.72 6.71 12.05
N VAL A 180 10.56 5.38 11.96
CA VAL A 180 11.58 4.47 11.43
C VAL A 180 11.88 4.71 9.94
N LEU A 181 10.91 5.21 9.17
CA LEU A 181 11.07 5.42 7.73
C LEU A 181 11.83 6.69 7.38
N ILE A 182 11.80 7.72 8.23
CA ILE A 182 12.33 9.06 7.96
C ILE A 182 13.79 9.03 7.51
N GLN A 183 14.62 8.19 8.10
CA GLN A 183 16.05 8.08 7.79
C GLN A 183 16.36 7.50 6.40
N TYR A 184 15.37 6.92 5.72
CA TYR A 184 15.51 6.30 4.40
C TYR A 184 14.93 7.16 3.27
N ALA A 185 14.43 8.37 3.59
CA ALA A 185 13.75 9.23 2.64
C ALA A 185 14.60 10.43 2.22
N ASP A 186 14.55 10.76 0.94
CA ASP A 186 15.08 12.02 0.39
C ASP A 186 14.12 13.20 0.65
N LEU A 187 12.83 12.90 0.80
CA LEU A 187 11.79 13.87 1.08
C LEU A 187 10.80 13.31 2.11
N VAL A 188 10.48 14.12 3.11
CA VAL A 188 9.42 13.87 4.09
C VAL A 188 8.25 14.81 3.83
N ILE A 189 7.04 14.26 3.78
CA ILE A 189 5.78 14.98 3.65
C ILE A 189 4.93 14.63 4.87
N GLU A 190 4.70 15.63 5.72
CA GLU A 190 3.86 15.47 6.92
C GLU A 190 2.40 15.89 6.68
N GLU A 191 2.17 16.68 5.65
CA GLU A 191 0.84 17.11 5.23
C GLU A 191 0.01 15.94 4.70
N ASN A 192 -1.28 15.94 4.98
CA ASN A 192 -2.20 14.90 4.47
C ASN A 192 -2.60 15.19 3.00
N SER A 193 -1.61 15.41 2.13
CA SER A 193 -1.86 15.65 0.70
C SER A 193 -0.63 15.34 -0.15
N LEU A 194 -0.81 14.56 -1.21
CA LEU A 194 0.21 14.31 -2.23
C LEU A 194 0.39 15.49 -3.21
N LEU A 195 -0.45 16.53 -3.14
CA LEU A 195 -0.20 17.78 -3.87
C LEU A 195 1.14 18.41 -3.45
N SER A 196 1.50 18.32 -2.16
CA SER A 196 2.79 18.80 -1.65
C SER A 196 3.98 18.12 -2.34
N LEU A 197 3.85 16.84 -2.76
CA LEU A 197 4.89 16.17 -3.55
C LEU A 197 5.03 16.82 -4.93
N ILE A 198 3.93 17.05 -5.63
CA ILE A 198 3.93 17.66 -6.97
C ILE A 198 4.58 19.05 -6.92
N GLU A 199 4.23 19.86 -5.92
CA GLU A 199 4.79 21.21 -5.72
C GLU A 199 6.30 21.17 -5.47
N LYS A 200 6.75 20.24 -4.58
CA LYS A 200 8.17 20.09 -4.25
C LYS A 200 9.00 19.56 -5.42
N LEU A 201 8.46 18.68 -6.24
CA LEU A 201 9.13 18.18 -7.46
C LEU A 201 9.26 19.31 -8.51
N ASN A 202 8.19 20.08 -8.74
CA ASN A 202 8.21 21.20 -9.69
C ASN A 202 9.22 22.30 -9.29
N SER A 203 9.37 22.56 -8.00
CA SER A 203 10.31 23.56 -7.50
C SER A 203 11.80 23.19 -7.68
N ARG A 204 12.12 21.92 -7.91
CA ARG A 204 13.49 21.44 -8.17
C ARG A 204 13.90 21.52 -9.63
N THR A 205 12.95 21.64 -10.53
CA THR A 205 13.18 21.71 -11.99
C THR A 205 13.20 23.14 -12.52
N SER A 206 12.96 24.12 -11.64
CA SER A 206 13.03 25.57 -11.92
C SER A 206 14.32 26.16 -11.42
#